data_198d73ccb66f1dea6c0a3e6c9bb039cf
#
_entry.id   198d73ccb66f1dea6c0a3e6c9bb039cf
#
_cell.length_a   1.000
_cell.length_b   1.000
_cell.length_c   1.000
_cell.angle_alpha   90.00
_cell.angle_beta   90.00
_cell.angle_gamma   90.00
#
_symmetry.space_group_name_H-M   'P 1'
#
loop_
_entity.id
_entity.type
_entity.pdbx_description
1 polymer ?
#
loop_
_entity_poly.entity_id
_entity_poly.type
_entity_poly.pdbx_seq_one_letter_code
_entity_poly.pdbx_strand_id
1 'polypeptide(L)'
;MVAYADTSFFLSLYTADANHEAAVEQLKRIRAALPFTPLQRHEFRNAARLQVFRKDMTEQDREAVLRNIETDLRDGFLVDTGIAWPAVFAEAETLSAAHTERLGTRGMDILHVAAARAIGAQDFLTFDT
;
A
#
# COMPACT_ATOMS: atom_id res chain seq x y z
N MET A 1 6.07 8.59 -14.46
CA MET A 1 5.00 7.58 -14.23
C MET A 1 4.73 7.46 -12.73
N VAL A 2 3.47 7.48 -12.33
CA VAL A 2 3.08 7.37 -10.93
C VAL A 2 2.44 6.00 -10.72
N ALA A 3 2.90 5.27 -9.70
CA ALA A 3 2.32 3.99 -9.30
C ALA A 3 1.82 4.09 -7.86
N TYR A 4 0.75 3.38 -7.56
CA TYR A 4 0.21 3.27 -6.20
C TYR A 4 0.29 1.82 -5.76
N ALA A 5 0.86 1.58 -4.59
CA ALA A 5 1.00 0.24 -4.04
C ALA A 5 0.06 0.06 -2.85
N ASP A 6 -0.66 -1.03 -2.80
CA ASP A 6 -1.48 -1.36 -1.64
C ASP A 6 -0.63 -2.06 -0.56
N THR A 7 -1.27 -2.41 0.55
CA THR A 7 -0.59 -3.03 1.68
C THR A 7 0.03 -4.38 1.31
N SER A 8 -0.63 -5.18 0.47
CA SER A 8 -0.10 -6.48 0.09
C SER A 8 1.23 -6.36 -0.65
N PHE A 9 1.34 -5.37 -1.52
CA PHE A 9 2.58 -5.11 -2.25
C PHE A 9 3.69 -4.65 -1.30
N PHE A 10 3.39 -3.69 -0.42
CA PHE A 10 4.38 -3.20 0.54
C PHE A 10 4.86 -4.31 1.48
N LEU A 11 3.98 -5.16 1.96
CA LEU A 11 4.39 -6.29 2.81
C LEU A 11 5.37 -7.20 2.07
N SER A 12 5.09 -7.54 0.82
CA SER A 12 5.99 -8.38 0.04
C SER A 12 7.31 -7.68 -0.29
N LEU A 13 7.28 -6.36 -0.48
CA LEU A 13 8.49 -5.59 -0.75
C LEU A 13 9.43 -5.56 0.46
N TYR A 14 8.90 -5.51 1.67
CA TYR A 14 9.68 -5.34 2.90
C TYR A 14 9.83 -6.60 3.73
N THR A 15 9.29 -7.73 3.29
CA THR A 15 9.43 -9.02 3.96
C THR A 15 9.93 -10.07 2.97
N ALA A 16 10.50 -11.15 3.49
CA ALA A 16 11.02 -12.24 2.66
C ALA A 16 9.93 -13.29 2.40
N ASP A 17 8.79 -12.86 1.85
CA ASP A 17 7.71 -13.78 1.50
C ASP A 17 7.86 -14.30 0.05
N ALA A 18 6.89 -15.11 -0.38
CA ALA A 18 6.92 -15.73 -1.71
C ALA A 18 6.87 -14.72 -2.86
N ASN A 19 6.35 -13.51 -2.61
CA ASN A 19 6.20 -12.48 -3.63
C ASN A 19 7.29 -11.42 -3.59
N HIS A 20 8.26 -11.53 -2.68
CA HIS A 20 9.29 -10.52 -2.49
C HIS A 20 10.08 -10.24 -3.78
N GLU A 21 10.54 -11.28 -4.46
CA GLU A 21 11.33 -11.09 -5.69
C GLU A 21 10.52 -10.40 -6.79
N ALA A 22 9.24 -10.78 -6.93
CA ALA A 22 8.36 -10.14 -7.90
C ALA A 22 8.13 -8.67 -7.57
N ALA A 23 7.99 -8.33 -6.28
CA ALA A 23 7.84 -6.94 -5.85
C ALA A 23 9.08 -6.13 -6.20
N VAL A 24 10.27 -6.63 -5.91
CA VAL A 24 11.53 -5.96 -6.21
C VAL A 24 11.69 -5.75 -7.73
N GLU A 25 11.39 -6.74 -8.53
CA GLU A 25 11.46 -6.64 -9.99
C GLU A 25 10.50 -5.58 -10.52
N GLN A 26 9.27 -5.53 -10.00
CA GLN A 26 8.30 -4.53 -10.41
C GLN A 26 8.76 -3.12 -10.04
N LEU A 27 9.34 -2.96 -8.85
CA LEU A 27 9.86 -1.67 -8.40
C LEU A 27 11.00 -1.18 -9.31
N LYS A 28 11.88 -2.08 -9.74
CA LYS A 28 12.96 -1.74 -10.67
C LYS A 28 12.42 -1.24 -12.01
N ARG A 29 11.33 -1.79 -12.49
CA ARG A 29 10.71 -1.37 -13.76
C ARG A 29 10.11 0.02 -13.68
N ILE A 30 9.55 0.38 -12.54
CA ILE A 30 8.88 1.67 -12.34
C ILE A 30 9.87 2.82 -12.33
N ARG A 31 11.03 2.66 -11.71
CA ARG A 31 12.12 3.65 -11.63
C ARG A 31 11.66 5.01 -11.10
N ALA A 32 10.67 5.01 -10.23
CA ALA A 32 10.12 6.21 -9.62
C ALA A 32 9.90 5.96 -8.14
N ALA A 33 9.93 7.03 -7.35
CA ALA A 33 9.57 6.94 -5.93
C ALA A 33 8.09 6.56 -5.82
N LEU A 34 7.77 5.73 -4.82
CA LEU A 34 6.39 5.35 -4.57
C LEU A 34 5.73 6.36 -3.63
N PRO A 35 4.52 6.80 -3.93
CA PRO A 35 3.74 7.59 -2.98
C PRO A 35 3.43 6.75 -1.73
N PHE A 36 3.46 7.42 -0.59
CA PHE A 36 3.14 6.78 0.69
C PHE A 36 2.24 7.73 1.47
N THR A 37 0.94 7.42 1.45
CA THR A 37 -0.07 8.25 2.09
C THR A 37 -0.23 7.86 3.56
N PRO A 38 -0.89 8.68 4.38
CA PRO A 38 -1.23 8.29 5.75
C PRO A 38 -2.06 7.00 5.84
N LEU A 39 -2.92 6.75 4.87
CA LEU A 39 -3.69 5.49 4.81
C LEU A 39 -2.76 4.29 4.65
N GLN A 40 -1.84 4.36 3.69
CA GLN A 40 -0.87 3.29 3.44
C GLN A 40 0.03 3.08 4.66
N ARG A 41 0.49 4.17 5.27
CA ARG A 41 1.34 4.11 6.47
C ARG A 41 0.62 3.39 7.62
N HIS A 42 -0.61 3.79 7.90
CA HIS A 42 -1.39 3.18 8.98
C HIS A 42 -1.63 1.69 8.72
N GLU A 43 -2.10 1.37 7.54
CA GLU A 43 -2.47 0.00 7.21
C GLU A 43 -1.25 -0.92 7.17
N PHE A 44 -0.14 -0.45 6.61
CA PHE A 44 1.10 -1.22 6.56
C PHE A 44 1.64 -1.52 7.97
N ARG A 45 1.70 -0.50 8.83
CA ARG A 45 2.20 -0.66 10.19
C ARG A 45 1.31 -1.62 10.99
N ASN A 46 0.00 -1.49 10.83
CA ASN A 46 -0.93 -2.40 11.50
C ASN A 46 -0.81 -3.83 10.95
N ALA A 47 -0.64 -3.99 9.64
CA ALA A 47 -0.47 -5.30 9.03
C ALA A 47 0.80 -6.01 9.52
N ALA A 48 1.91 -5.28 9.68
CA ALA A 48 3.14 -5.84 10.23
C ALA A 48 2.93 -6.32 11.67
N ARG A 49 2.24 -5.53 12.49
CA ARG A 49 1.92 -5.91 13.87
C ARG A 49 0.99 -7.10 13.93
N LEU A 50 0.05 -7.19 13.01
CA LEU A 50 -0.87 -8.32 12.91
C LEU A 50 -0.12 -9.61 12.57
N GLN A 51 0.93 -9.54 11.75
CA GLN A 51 1.77 -10.71 11.47
C GLN A 51 2.50 -11.20 12.72
N VAL A 52 2.92 -10.29 13.61
CA VAL A 52 3.51 -10.67 14.91
C VAL A 52 2.46 -11.40 15.76
N PHE A 53 1.24 -10.89 15.81
CA PHE A 53 0.15 -11.53 16.54
C PHE A 53 -0.12 -12.95 16.03
N ARG A 54 -0.09 -13.13 14.72
CA ARG A 54 -0.31 -14.43 14.07
C ARG A 54 0.92 -15.34 14.11
N LYS A 55 2.03 -14.86 14.66
CA LYS A 55 3.30 -15.57 14.75
C LYS A 55 3.94 -15.86 13.38
N ASP A 56 3.60 -15.07 12.39
CA ASP A 56 4.21 -15.11 11.06
C ASP A 56 5.45 -14.23 10.97
N MET A 57 5.70 -13.41 11.99
CA MET A 57 6.82 -12.48 12.06
C MET A 57 7.25 -12.32 13.53
N THR A 58 8.56 -12.23 13.77
CA THR A 58 9.07 -11.92 15.10
C THR A 58 8.99 -10.42 15.39
N GLU A 59 9.06 -10.04 16.67
CA GLU A 59 9.11 -8.63 17.06
C GLU A 59 10.33 -7.93 16.48
N GLN A 60 11.47 -8.63 16.41
CA GLN A 60 12.69 -8.07 15.83
C GLN A 60 12.54 -7.82 14.33
N ASP A 61 11.92 -8.75 13.61
CA ASP A 61 11.66 -8.57 12.19
C ASP A 61 10.70 -7.41 11.94
N ARG A 62 9.67 -7.26 12.77
CA ARG A 62 8.76 -6.12 12.70
C ARG A 62 9.50 -4.81 12.89
N GLU A 63 10.37 -4.71 13.90
CA GLU A 63 11.15 -3.48 14.12
C GLU A 63 12.00 -3.15 12.91
N ALA A 64 12.63 -4.16 12.30
CA ALA A 64 13.45 -3.96 11.11
C ALA A 64 12.60 -3.48 9.93
N VAL A 65 11.44 -4.09 9.72
CA VAL A 65 10.51 -3.71 8.64
C VAL A 65 10.04 -2.26 8.81
N LEU A 66 9.61 -1.88 10.00
CA LEU A 66 9.15 -0.52 10.26
C LEU A 66 10.29 0.50 10.14
N ARG A 67 11.48 0.13 10.53
CA ARG A 67 12.67 1.00 10.38
C ARG A 67 13.04 1.17 8.92
N ASN A 68 12.95 0.12 8.12
CA ASN A 68 13.28 0.17 6.70
C ASN A 68 12.33 1.09 5.94
N ILE A 69 11.05 1.09 6.27
CA ILE A 69 10.07 2.03 5.69
C ILE A 69 10.47 3.48 6.01
N GLU A 70 10.83 3.76 7.25
CA GLU A 70 11.23 5.13 7.65
C GLU A 70 12.53 5.55 6.95
N THR A 71 13.45 4.62 6.78
CA THR A 71 14.70 4.88 6.04
C THR A 71 14.40 5.23 4.58
N ASP A 72 13.52 4.48 3.94
CA ASP A 72 13.17 4.72 2.54
C ASP A 72 12.40 6.02 2.35
N LEU A 73 11.59 6.42 3.32
CA LEU A 73 10.96 7.75 3.33
C LEU A 73 12.03 8.86 3.43
N ARG A 74 12.98 8.70 4.32
CA ARG A 74 14.06 9.69 4.48
C ARG A 74 14.92 9.77 3.24
N ASP A 75 15.20 8.65 2.60
CA ASP A 75 16.09 8.58 1.44
C ASP A 75 15.38 8.86 0.12
N GLY A 76 14.08 9.08 0.14
CA GLY A 76 13.31 9.46 -1.04
C GLY A 76 12.85 8.33 -1.94
N PHE A 77 13.00 7.07 -1.53
CA PHE A 77 12.43 5.94 -2.27
C PHE A 77 10.92 5.84 -2.09
N LEU A 78 10.42 6.28 -0.93
CA LEU A 78 9.02 6.52 -0.67
C LEU A 78 8.82 8.01 -0.46
N VAL A 79 7.71 8.55 -0.93
CA VAL A 79 7.40 9.98 -0.81
C VAL A 79 6.11 10.15 -0.01
N ASP A 80 6.22 10.83 1.14
CA ASP A 80 5.06 11.18 1.94
C ASP A 80 4.13 12.05 1.09
N THR A 81 2.94 11.54 0.80
CA THR A 81 2.04 12.12 -0.18
C THR A 81 0.75 12.53 0.49
N GLY A 82 0.49 13.84 0.49
CA GLY A 82 -0.79 14.38 0.94
C GLY A 82 -1.81 14.34 -0.19
N ILE A 83 -3.04 14.01 0.15
CA ILE A 83 -4.16 14.03 -0.79
C ILE A 83 -5.39 14.64 -0.11
N ALA A 84 -6.34 15.08 -0.93
CA ALA A 84 -7.59 15.66 -0.43
C ALA A 84 -8.53 14.54 0.01
N TRP A 85 -8.44 14.13 1.28
CA TRP A 85 -9.21 12.99 1.80
C TRP A 85 -10.72 13.14 1.64
N PRO A 86 -11.34 14.32 1.83
CA PRO A 86 -12.77 14.45 1.55
C PRO A 86 -13.15 14.05 0.13
N ALA A 87 -12.34 14.41 -0.86
CA ALA A 87 -12.58 14.02 -2.26
C ALA A 87 -12.35 12.52 -2.46
N VAL A 88 -11.37 11.93 -1.77
CA VAL A 88 -11.10 10.48 -1.82
C VAL A 88 -12.29 9.71 -1.27
N PHE A 89 -12.84 10.13 -0.14
CA PHE A 89 -14.01 9.46 0.44
C PHE A 89 -15.25 9.63 -0.42
N ALA A 90 -15.43 10.78 -1.08
CA ALA A 90 -16.53 10.97 -2.03
C ALA A 90 -16.42 10.03 -3.23
N GLU A 91 -15.21 9.89 -3.78
CA GLU A 91 -14.94 8.93 -4.87
C GLU A 91 -15.16 7.49 -4.41
N ALA A 92 -14.74 7.16 -3.19
CA ALA A 92 -14.95 5.83 -2.62
C ALA A 92 -16.44 5.50 -2.51
N GLU A 93 -17.27 6.47 -2.10
CA GLU A 93 -18.72 6.29 -2.05
C GLU A 93 -19.29 6.02 -3.44
N THR A 94 -18.85 6.75 -4.45
CA THR A 94 -19.27 6.53 -5.84
C THR A 94 -18.90 5.12 -6.31
N LEU A 95 -17.67 4.67 -6.04
CA LEU A 95 -17.20 3.33 -6.39
C LEU A 95 -17.98 2.25 -5.66
N SER A 96 -18.25 2.46 -4.37
CA SER A 96 -19.04 1.54 -3.56
C SER A 96 -20.44 1.37 -4.12
N ALA A 97 -21.10 2.47 -4.41
CA ALA A 97 -22.46 2.45 -4.97
C ALA A 97 -22.52 1.74 -6.32
N ALA A 98 -21.47 1.88 -7.13
CA ALA A 98 -21.44 1.26 -8.46
C ALA A 98 -21.09 -0.23 -8.44
N HIS A 99 -20.31 -0.70 -7.45
CA HIS A 99 -19.69 -2.02 -7.55
C HIS A 99 -19.89 -2.95 -6.36
N THR A 100 -20.04 -2.46 -5.15
CA THR A 100 -19.97 -3.30 -3.96
C THR A 100 -21.08 -4.33 -3.89
N GLU A 101 -22.32 -3.95 -4.20
CA GLU A 101 -23.46 -4.88 -4.13
C GLU A 101 -23.29 -6.03 -5.12
N ARG A 102 -22.62 -5.78 -6.24
CA ARG A 102 -22.42 -6.79 -7.30
C ARG A 102 -21.16 -7.61 -7.09
N LEU A 103 -20.06 -6.99 -6.63
CA LEU A 103 -18.74 -7.62 -6.55
C LEU A 103 -18.30 -7.95 -5.14
N GLY A 104 -18.98 -7.46 -4.11
CA GLY A 104 -18.60 -7.70 -2.72
C GLY A 104 -17.27 -7.05 -2.34
N THR A 105 -16.97 -5.88 -2.90
CA THR A 105 -15.71 -5.17 -2.61
C THR A 105 -15.65 -4.69 -1.17
N ARG A 106 -14.46 -4.78 -0.56
CA ARG A 106 -14.25 -4.33 0.80
C ARG A 106 -13.94 -2.83 0.85
N GLY A 107 -14.36 -2.17 1.95
CA GLY A 107 -14.21 -0.72 2.09
C GLY A 107 -12.78 -0.22 1.97
N MET A 108 -11.81 -0.93 2.57
CA MET A 108 -10.40 -0.52 2.50
C MET A 108 -9.84 -0.66 1.08
N ASP A 109 -10.23 -1.69 0.34
CA ASP A 109 -9.79 -1.87 -1.04
C ASP A 109 -10.31 -0.73 -1.93
N ILE A 110 -11.56 -0.30 -1.71
CA ILE A 110 -12.14 0.83 -2.42
C ILE A 110 -11.39 2.12 -2.10
N LEU A 111 -11.03 2.33 -0.82
CA LEU A 111 -10.25 3.52 -0.42
C LEU A 111 -8.89 3.57 -1.13
N HIS A 112 -8.22 2.43 -1.26
CA HIS A 112 -6.94 2.39 -1.99
C HIS A 112 -7.12 2.75 -3.46
N VAL A 113 -8.16 2.24 -4.10
CA VAL A 113 -8.44 2.59 -5.50
C VAL A 113 -8.75 4.08 -5.64
N ALA A 114 -9.59 4.62 -4.75
CA ALA A 114 -9.93 6.05 -4.77
C ALA A 114 -8.69 6.92 -4.52
N ALA A 115 -7.82 6.52 -3.58
CA ALA A 115 -6.58 7.24 -3.31
C ALA A 115 -5.64 7.20 -4.52
N ALA A 116 -5.51 6.05 -5.17
CA ALA A 116 -4.69 5.90 -6.36
C ALA A 116 -5.18 6.83 -7.47
N ARG A 117 -6.49 6.91 -7.67
CA ARG A 117 -7.07 7.81 -8.67
C ARG A 117 -6.82 9.28 -8.32
N ALA A 118 -6.90 9.64 -7.04
CA ALA A 118 -6.69 11.01 -6.59
C ALA A 118 -5.26 11.50 -6.86
N ILE A 119 -4.26 10.64 -6.81
CA ILE A 119 -2.86 11.01 -7.10
C ILE A 119 -2.51 10.83 -8.57
N GLY A 120 -3.45 10.41 -9.40
CA GLY A 120 -3.23 10.20 -10.83
C GLY A 120 -2.35 9.00 -11.15
N ALA A 121 -2.42 7.94 -10.34
CA ALA A 121 -1.62 6.76 -10.56
C ALA A 121 -2.02 6.05 -11.87
N GLN A 122 -1.01 5.63 -12.63
CA GLN A 122 -1.20 4.88 -13.86
C GLN A 122 -1.15 3.38 -13.61
N ASP A 123 -0.45 2.96 -12.57
CA ASP A 123 -0.32 1.57 -12.19
C ASP A 123 -0.77 1.37 -10.74
N PHE A 124 -1.46 0.28 -10.50
CA PHE A 124 -1.87 -0.15 -9.16
C PHE A 124 -1.16 -1.46 -8.84
N LEU A 125 -0.28 -1.44 -7.86
CA LEU A 125 0.57 -2.58 -7.51
C LEU A 125 -0.06 -3.36 -6.36
N THR A 126 -0.40 -4.61 -6.62
CA THR A 126 -1.08 -5.46 -5.64
C THR A 126 -0.73 -6.92 -5.87
N PHE A 127 -0.75 -7.69 -4.79
CA PHE A 127 -0.72 -9.14 -4.83
C PHE A 127 -2.06 -9.76 -4.41
N ASP A 128 -3.06 -8.94 -4.14
CA ASP A 128 -4.41 -9.42 -3.89
C ASP A 128 -5.11 -9.75 -5.20
N THR A 129 -5.84 -10.85 -5.23
CA THR A 129 -6.58 -11.31 -6.42
C THR A 129 -8.10 -11.08 -6.32
#